data_fc8fa8f9534a5d3a34f1711f16a7dd85
#
_entry.id   fc8fa8f9534a5d3a34f1711f16a7dd85
#
_cell.length_a   1.000
_cell.length_b   1.000
_cell.length_c   1.000
_cell.angle_alpha   90.00
_cell.angle_beta   90.00
_cell.angle_gamma   90.00
#
_symmetry.space_group_name_H-M   'P 1'
#
loop_
_entity.id
_entity.type
_entity.pdbx_description
1 polymer ?
#
loop_
_entity_poly.entity_id
_entity_poly.type
_entity_poly.pdbx_seq_one_letter_code
_entity_poly.pdbx_strand_id
1 'polypeptide(L)'
;MSAADGLPGFDRFSNDPATDDAAHDAVDAEALLRSLNDEQQVAVTTDALPLAIHAGAGSGKTRVLTHRIAWRTLTGRDDPRRVLALTFTRKAASELRSRLRRLGMRDQVAAGTFHSVALAQLRTWWRENDRREPDLVDRKISMIRSRLPRDHRATAALDVVAEIEWAKARRIRPEAYAPSAEAAGRTPPLPAPTVARIYEDYEQEKADRNMVDFDDLLDQCRHYLTTDRRFANAQRWRFQHLYVDEFQDVNPLQFDLLAAWLGGRTELCVVGDPDQAIYGWNGADADHLNRFDVHFPGATTLELRQNYRSTPQILRVAARALVGREPMSANRGGRAGPGCEWSCRRDGRGGSHRPQRP
;
A
#
# COMPACT_ATOMS: atom_id res chain seq x y z
N MET A 1 11.37 -15.09 -25.11
CA MET A 1 12.07 -14.50 -23.95
C MET A 1 10.95 -14.11 -22.99
N SER A 2 10.80 -14.91 -21.93
CA SER A 2 9.70 -14.75 -20.95
C SER A 2 9.98 -13.56 -20.03
N ALA A 3 8.98 -12.72 -19.81
CA ALA A 3 9.05 -11.56 -18.90
C ALA A 3 9.23 -11.93 -17.41
N ALA A 4 9.43 -13.21 -17.10
CA ALA A 4 9.57 -13.76 -15.77
C ALA A 4 11.00 -13.66 -15.18
N ASP A 5 12.02 -13.38 -16.00
CA ASP A 5 13.42 -13.40 -15.55
C ASP A 5 13.93 -12.12 -14.89
N GLY A 6 13.06 -11.21 -14.48
CA GLY A 6 13.39 -9.89 -13.98
C GLY A 6 13.04 -9.56 -12.52
N LEU A 7 12.88 -10.54 -11.63
CA LEU A 7 12.64 -10.27 -10.20
C LEU A 7 13.89 -10.56 -9.34
N PRO A 8 14.90 -9.66 -9.28
CA PRO A 8 16.01 -9.84 -8.37
C PRO A 8 15.57 -9.60 -6.93
N GLY A 9 15.77 -10.55 -6.05
CA GLY A 9 15.74 -10.31 -4.62
C GLY A 9 14.95 -11.27 -3.75
N PHE A 10 14.24 -12.25 -4.30
CA PHE A 10 13.52 -13.23 -3.48
C PHE A 10 14.17 -14.63 -3.42
N ASP A 11 15.13 -14.93 -4.30
CA ASP A 11 15.80 -16.24 -4.33
C ASP A 11 16.85 -16.46 -3.20
N ARG A 12 17.07 -15.46 -2.33
CA ARG A 12 18.05 -15.55 -1.23
C ARG A 12 17.44 -15.86 0.13
N PHE A 13 16.35 -16.57 0.19
CA PHE A 13 15.84 -17.12 1.46
C PHE A 13 16.24 -18.58 1.70
N SER A 14 17.31 -19.08 1.05
CA SER A 14 17.93 -20.35 1.42
C SER A 14 18.71 -20.16 2.72
N ASN A 15 18.41 -20.99 3.72
CA ASN A 15 19.16 -21.15 4.96
C ASN A 15 20.56 -21.67 4.63
N ASP A 16 21.55 -20.80 4.65
CA ASP A 16 22.95 -21.19 4.84
C ASP A 16 23.48 -20.46 6.10
N PRO A 17 23.90 -21.18 7.14
CA PRO A 17 24.54 -20.57 8.30
C PRO A 17 26.01 -20.33 7.96
N ALA A 18 26.35 -19.25 7.29
CA ALA A 18 27.73 -18.82 7.13
C ALA A 18 28.08 -17.83 8.24
N THR A 19 28.91 -18.31 9.13
CA THR A 19 29.76 -17.59 10.07
C THR A 19 30.53 -16.48 9.37
N ASP A 20 30.31 -15.23 9.79
CA ASP A 20 31.32 -14.20 9.72
C ASP A 20 31.14 -13.22 10.90
N ASP A 21 31.87 -13.50 11.96
CA ASP A 21 32.08 -12.63 13.13
C ASP A 21 33.12 -11.58 12.75
N ALA A 22 32.68 -10.48 12.16
CA ALA A 22 33.45 -9.25 12.05
C ALA A 22 32.75 -8.18 12.90
N ALA A 23 33.48 -7.73 13.94
CA ALA A 23 33.10 -6.65 14.84
C ALA A 23 32.56 -5.44 14.02
N HIS A 24 31.25 -5.26 14.03
CA HIS A 24 30.60 -4.05 13.56
C HIS A 24 30.12 -3.30 14.80
N ASP A 25 30.33 -1.99 14.81
CA ASP A 25 29.76 -1.07 15.79
C ASP A 25 28.27 -1.42 15.95
N ALA A 26 27.94 -2.03 17.09
CA ALA A 26 26.58 -2.37 17.43
C ALA A 26 25.80 -1.05 17.48
N VAL A 27 24.86 -0.85 16.55
CA VAL A 27 23.95 0.30 16.60
C VAL A 27 23.21 0.21 17.93
N ASP A 28 23.49 1.15 18.82
CA ASP A 28 22.84 1.22 20.12
C ASP A 28 21.36 1.63 19.92
N ALA A 29 20.44 0.91 20.55
CA ALA A 29 19.01 1.20 20.48
C ALA A 29 18.70 2.63 20.93
N GLU A 30 19.43 3.19 21.91
CA GLU A 30 19.28 4.58 22.32
C GLU A 30 19.77 5.56 21.25
N ALA A 31 20.82 5.21 20.50
CA ALA A 31 21.33 6.05 19.41
C ALA A 31 20.29 6.23 18.29
N LEU A 32 19.43 5.23 18.06
CA LEU A 32 18.33 5.35 17.11
C LEU A 32 17.34 6.46 17.49
N LEU A 33 17.13 6.67 18.79
CA LEU A 33 16.13 7.62 19.30
C LEU A 33 16.62 9.08 19.25
N ARG A 34 17.93 9.32 19.37
CA ARG A 34 18.52 10.68 19.45
C ARG A 34 18.16 11.58 18.26
N SER A 35 17.89 10.99 17.12
CA SER A 35 17.57 11.73 15.90
C SER A 35 16.06 11.97 15.70
N LEU A 36 15.23 11.48 16.59
CA LEU A 36 13.78 11.53 16.54
C LEU A 36 13.24 12.61 17.51
N ASN A 37 12.12 13.23 17.15
CA ASN A 37 11.39 14.07 18.10
C ASN A 37 10.57 13.22 19.08
N ASP A 38 9.97 13.86 20.10
CA ASP A 38 9.24 13.17 21.16
C ASP A 38 8.08 12.30 20.62
N GLU A 39 7.26 12.83 19.69
CA GLU A 39 6.16 12.08 19.05
C GLU A 39 6.67 10.85 18.30
N GLN A 40 7.77 11.01 17.57
CA GLN A 40 8.41 9.92 16.83
C GLN A 40 9.03 8.90 17.79
N GLN A 41 9.65 9.34 18.90
CA GLN A 41 10.19 8.45 19.92
C GLN A 41 9.08 7.61 20.55
N VAL A 42 7.97 8.21 20.94
CA VAL A 42 6.79 7.51 21.45
C VAL A 42 6.31 6.47 20.44
N ALA A 43 6.16 6.84 19.17
CA ALA A 43 5.70 5.94 18.12
C ALA A 43 6.69 4.78 17.86
N VAL A 44 7.99 5.00 18.04
CA VAL A 44 9.03 3.97 17.90
C VAL A 44 9.06 3.03 19.09
N THR A 45 8.91 3.52 20.31
CA THR A 45 9.17 2.77 21.54
C THR A 45 7.94 2.13 22.17
N THR A 46 6.72 2.56 21.84
CA THR A 46 5.49 1.97 22.40
C THR A 46 5.39 0.46 22.16
N ASP A 47 4.94 -0.27 23.14
CA ASP A 47 4.65 -1.70 23.02
C ASP A 47 3.22 -1.99 22.54
N ALA A 48 2.39 -0.95 22.37
CA ALA A 48 1.04 -1.09 21.90
C ALA A 48 0.97 -1.77 20.52
N LEU A 49 0.11 -2.77 20.40
CA LEU A 49 -0.20 -3.52 19.16
C LEU A 49 -1.65 -4.03 19.23
N PRO A 50 -2.43 -3.97 18.16
CA PRO A 50 -2.09 -3.34 16.89
C PRO A 50 -1.88 -1.82 17.01
N LEU A 51 -1.03 -1.24 16.15
CA LEU A 51 -0.69 0.18 16.19
C LEU A 51 -0.93 0.83 14.81
N ALA A 52 -1.70 1.91 14.80
CA ALA A 52 -1.79 2.82 13.66
C ALA A 52 -1.02 4.13 13.96
N ILE A 53 -0.21 4.59 13.02
CA ILE A 53 0.50 5.86 13.11
C ILE A 53 -0.01 6.76 11.99
N HIS A 54 -0.82 7.75 12.34
CA HIS A 54 -1.27 8.79 11.44
C HIS A 54 -0.15 9.83 11.29
N ALA A 55 0.34 9.99 10.09
CA ALA A 55 1.55 10.76 9.86
C ALA A 55 1.43 11.57 8.57
N GLY A 56 1.17 12.86 8.68
CA GLY A 56 0.98 13.74 7.54
C GLY A 56 2.20 13.82 6.61
N ALA A 57 2.03 14.46 5.45
CA ALA A 57 3.11 14.67 4.49
C ALA A 57 4.32 15.33 5.15
N GLY A 58 5.49 14.70 5.03
CA GLY A 58 6.73 15.28 5.57
C GLY A 58 6.95 15.12 7.07
N SER A 59 6.12 14.36 7.78
CA SER A 59 6.31 14.04 9.21
C SER A 59 7.35 12.94 9.48
N GLY A 60 7.79 12.23 8.43
CA GLY A 60 8.77 11.15 8.55
C GLY A 60 8.16 9.75 8.68
N LYS A 61 6.98 9.48 8.08
CA LYS A 61 6.31 8.16 8.05
C LYS A 61 7.27 6.98 7.96
N THR A 62 7.92 6.83 6.82
CA THR A 62 8.86 5.71 6.56
C THR A 62 10.05 5.71 7.52
N ARG A 63 10.48 6.89 8.01
CA ARG A 63 11.55 6.98 9.01
C ARG A 63 11.11 6.36 10.33
N VAL A 64 9.95 6.74 10.84
CA VAL A 64 9.40 6.19 12.09
C VAL A 64 9.20 4.68 11.95
N LEU A 65 8.62 4.21 10.83
CA LEU A 65 8.42 2.79 10.59
C LEU A 65 9.76 2.00 10.63
N THR A 66 10.79 2.50 9.93
CA THR A 66 12.11 1.82 9.91
C THR A 66 12.82 1.86 11.24
N HIS A 67 12.73 2.99 11.98
CA HIS A 67 13.31 3.09 13.33
C HIS A 67 12.58 2.19 14.33
N ARG A 68 11.24 2.06 14.22
CA ARG A 68 10.48 1.14 15.06
C ARG A 68 10.88 -0.30 14.82
N ILE A 69 10.99 -0.75 13.57
CA ILE A 69 11.46 -2.09 13.23
C ILE A 69 12.86 -2.33 13.84
N ALA A 70 13.79 -1.40 13.61
CA ALA A 70 15.16 -1.53 14.12
C ALA A 70 15.21 -1.54 15.65
N TRP A 71 14.49 -0.63 16.30
CA TRP A 71 14.47 -0.52 17.76
C TRP A 71 13.87 -1.77 18.41
N ARG A 72 12.71 -2.25 17.91
CA ARG A 72 12.07 -3.46 18.45
C ARG A 72 12.93 -4.70 18.26
N THR A 73 13.65 -4.77 17.14
CA THR A 73 14.61 -5.85 16.87
C THR A 73 15.80 -5.78 17.82
N LEU A 74 16.44 -4.62 17.97
CA LEU A 74 17.60 -4.44 18.84
C LEU A 74 17.28 -4.65 20.32
N THR A 75 16.06 -4.37 20.73
CA THR A 75 15.57 -4.58 22.10
C THR A 75 14.97 -5.97 22.32
N GLY A 76 15.06 -6.87 21.33
CA GLY A 76 14.60 -8.26 21.45
C GLY A 76 13.08 -8.46 21.46
N ARG A 77 12.31 -7.43 21.11
CA ARG A 77 10.85 -7.52 21.02
C ARG A 77 10.37 -8.23 19.77
N ASP A 78 11.09 -8.03 18.65
CA ASP A 78 10.79 -8.66 17.36
C ASP A 78 12.02 -9.47 16.90
N ASP A 79 11.81 -10.70 16.44
CA ASP A 79 12.83 -11.44 15.70
C ASP A 79 12.90 -10.89 14.25
N PRO A 80 14.04 -10.32 13.82
CA PRO A 80 14.15 -9.70 12.50
C PRO A 80 13.86 -10.65 11.34
N ARG A 81 14.10 -11.95 11.52
CA ARG A 81 13.83 -13.00 10.53
C ARG A 81 12.33 -13.26 10.36
N ARG A 82 11.52 -12.78 11.32
CA ARG A 82 10.07 -12.94 11.35
C ARG A 82 9.32 -11.63 11.11
N VAL A 83 10.03 -10.58 10.73
CA VAL A 83 9.44 -9.30 10.35
C VAL A 83 9.15 -9.29 8.86
N LEU A 84 7.94 -8.86 8.50
CA LEU A 84 7.54 -8.54 7.13
C LEU A 84 7.12 -7.07 7.05
N ALA A 85 7.84 -6.30 6.24
CA ALA A 85 7.54 -4.90 5.97
C ALA A 85 6.97 -4.76 4.55
N LEU A 86 5.74 -4.26 4.46
CA LEU A 86 4.96 -4.13 3.23
C LEU A 86 4.87 -2.67 2.77
N THR A 87 4.93 -2.46 1.47
CA THR A 87 4.72 -1.17 0.82
C THR A 87 4.12 -1.36 -0.58
N PHE A 88 3.77 -0.26 -1.28
CA PHE A 88 3.03 -0.34 -2.54
C PHE A 88 3.91 -0.51 -3.78
N THR A 89 5.13 0.02 -3.77
CA THR A 89 5.98 0.01 -4.96
C THR A 89 7.29 -0.72 -4.73
N ARG A 90 7.83 -1.33 -5.78
CA ARG A 90 9.16 -1.97 -5.74
C ARG A 90 10.25 -0.97 -5.33
N LYS A 91 10.13 0.29 -5.77
CA LYS A 91 11.05 1.37 -5.40
C LYS A 91 11.00 1.65 -3.90
N ALA A 92 9.80 1.81 -3.33
CA ALA A 92 9.62 2.01 -1.88
C ALA A 92 10.14 0.81 -1.07
N ALA A 93 9.88 -0.42 -1.51
CA ALA A 93 10.43 -1.62 -0.87
C ALA A 93 11.97 -1.65 -0.91
N SER A 94 12.59 -1.24 -2.01
CA SER A 94 14.05 -1.14 -2.12
C SER A 94 14.61 -0.05 -1.20
N GLU A 95 13.94 1.10 -1.13
CA GLU A 95 14.32 2.20 -0.22
C GLU A 95 14.19 1.78 1.25
N LEU A 96 13.11 1.09 1.61
CA LEU A 96 12.88 0.58 2.95
C LEU A 96 13.99 -0.40 3.35
N ARG A 97 14.34 -1.38 2.50
CA ARG A 97 15.49 -2.27 2.74
C ARG A 97 16.80 -1.51 2.91
N SER A 98 17.05 -0.51 2.06
CA SER A 98 18.26 0.31 2.15
C SER A 98 18.34 1.08 3.47
N ARG A 99 17.20 1.60 3.96
CA ARG A 99 17.12 2.31 5.24
C ARG A 99 17.35 1.34 6.41
N LEU A 100 16.71 0.16 6.39
CA LEU A 100 16.91 -0.86 7.42
C LEU A 100 18.36 -1.33 7.49
N ARG A 101 19.03 -1.54 6.34
CA ARG A 101 20.47 -1.86 6.33
C ARG A 101 21.32 -0.78 6.97
N ARG A 102 21.05 0.51 6.73
CA ARG A 102 21.76 1.62 7.37
C ARG A 102 21.53 1.71 8.87
N LEU A 103 20.43 1.13 9.37
CA LEU A 103 20.12 1.02 10.80
C LEU A 103 20.64 -0.30 11.41
N GLY A 104 21.55 -1.00 10.73
CA GLY A 104 22.16 -2.23 11.22
C GLY A 104 21.35 -3.50 11.00
N MET A 105 20.16 -3.39 10.41
CA MET A 105 19.29 -4.54 10.12
C MET A 105 19.70 -5.24 8.83
N ARG A 106 20.89 -5.76 8.72
CA ARG A 106 21.40 -6.47 7.53
C ARG A 106 20.23 -7.19 6.80
N ASP A 107 20.34 -7.98 5.84
CA ASP A 107 19.24 -8.56 5.03
C ASP A 107 18.32 -9.56 5.81
N GLN A 108 18.12 -9.33 7.11
CA GLN A 108 17.31 -10.18 7.99
C GLN A 108 15.81 -9.88 7.91
N VAL A 109 15.45 -8.62 7.65
CA VAL A 109 14.05 -8.18 7.58
C VAL A 109 13.53 -8.35 6.15
N ALA A 110 12.45 -9.12 6.00
CA ALA A 110 11.76 -9.23 4.71
C ALA A 110 11.00 -7.94 4.40
N ALA A 111 11.26 -7.35 3.23
CA ALA A 111 10.52 -6.18 2.77
C ALA A 111 10.14 -6.31 1.30
N GLY A 112 8.87 -6.04 0.99
CA GLY A 112 8.33 -6.22 -0.36
C GLY A 112 7.01 -5.50 -0.58
N THR A 113 6.44 -5.70 -1.77
CA THR A 113 5.05 -5.31 -2.06
C THR A 113 4.12 -6.48 -1.76
N PHE A 114 2.83 -6.21 -1.53
CA PHE A 114 1.81 -7.25 -1.37
C PHE A 114 1.92 -8.31 -2.47
N HIS A 115 1.98 -7.88 -3.72
CA HIS A 115 2.07 -8.77 -4.88
C HIS A 115 3.36 -9.62 -4.89
N SER A 116 4.52 -9.02 -4.58
CA SER A 116 5.78 -9.76 -4.60
C SER A 116 5.84 -10.83 -3.50
N VAL A 117 5.29 -10.52 -2.33
CA VAL A 117 5.22 -11.47 -1.22
C VAL A 117 4.21 -12.59 -1.54
N ALA A 118 3.01 -12.24 -2.02
CA ALA A 118 2.00 -13.22 -2.41
C ALA A 118 2.53 -14.18 -3.49
N LEU A 119 3.17 -13.66 -4.55
CA LEU A 119 3.76 -14.49 -5.60
C LEU A 119 4.83 -15.44 -5.06
N ALA A 120 5.73 -14.96 -4.20
CA ALA A 120 6.77 -15.80 -3.61
C ALA A 120 6.19 -16.95 -2.77
N GLN A 121 5.12 -16.66 -2.01
CA GLN A 121 4.41 -17.66 -1.22
C GLN A 121 3.66 -18.66 -2.10
N LEU A 122 2.99 -18.18 -3.15
CA LEU A 122 2.27 -19.03 -4.10
C LEU A 122 3.22 -19.95 -4.87
N ARG A 123 4.38 -19.48 -5.30
CA ARG A 123 5.40 -20.31 -5.95
C ARG A 123 5.83 -21.48 -5.07
N THR A 124 5.99 -21.24 -3.77
CA THR A 124 6.29 -22.30 -2.81
C THR A 124 5.11 -23.26 -2.71
N TRP A 125 3.89 -22.75 -2.62
CA TRP A 125 2.69 -23.58 -2.53
C TRP A 125 2.48 -24.43 -3.79
N TRP A 126 2.61 -23.84 -5.00
CA TRP A 126 2.48 -24.61 -6.26
C TRP A 126 3.49 -25.72 -6.34
N ARG A 127 4.76 -25.45 -6.01
CA ARG A 127 5.82 -26.46 -6.00
C ARG A 127 5.56 -27.58 -4.99
N GLU A 128 5.11 -27.26 -3.77
CA GLU A 128 4.83 -28.27 -2.72
C GLU A 128 3.58 -29.10 -3.02
N ASN A 129 2.70 -28.64 -3.90
CA ASN A 129 1.47 -29.33 -4.28
C ASN A 129 1.48 -29.86 -5.72
N ASP A 130 2.66 -29.96 -6.35
CA ASP A 130 2.86 -30.42 -7.72
C ASP A 130 1.94 -29.71 -8.74
N ARG A 131 1.71 -28.42 -8.52
CA ARG A 131 0.93 -27.56 -9.40
C ARG A 131 1.85 -26.77 -10.33
N ARG A 132 1.48 -26.74 -11.62
CA ARG A 132 2.16 -25.86 -12.59
C ARG A 132 1.94 -24.39 -12.20
N GLU A 133 3.02 -23.61 -12.14
CA GLU A 133 2.94 -22.16 -12.01
C GLU A 133 2.15 -21.58 -13.18
N PRO A 134 1.10 -20.77 -12.94
CA PRO A 134 0.35 -20.14 -14.02
C PRO A 134 1.16 -19.01 -14.66
N ASP A 135 0.88 -18.74 -15.93
CA ASP A 135 1.49 -17.63 -16.65
C ASP A 135 0.89 -16.30 -16.19
N LEU A 136 1.72 -15.29 -15.96
CA LEU A 136 1.24 -13.96 -15.61
C LEU A 136 0.71 -13.23 -16.84
N VAL A 137 -0.48 -12.64 -16.75
CA VAL A 137 -1.06 -11.82 -17.82
C VAL A 137 -0.21 -10.57 -18.04
N ASP A 138 0.45 -10.47 -19.19
CA ASP A 138 1.26 -9.33 -19.61
C ASP A 138 0.50 -8.33 -20.49
N ARG A 139 -0.61 -8.75 -21.10
CA ARG A 139 -1.38 -8.02 -22.12
C ARG A 139 -2.85 -7.85 -21.76
N LYS A 140 -3.17 -7.54 -20.50
CA LYS A 140 -4.54 -7.34 -20.00
C LYS A 140 -5.37 -6.43 -20.92
N ILE A 141 -4.82 -5.26 -21.30
CA ILE A 141 -5.48 -4.31 -22.18
C ILE A 141 -5.81 -4.93 -23.54
N SER A 142 -4.93 -5.75 -24.11
CA SER A 142 -5.16 -6.42 -25.41
C SER A 142 -6.26 -7.46 -25.31
N MET A 143 -6.28 -8.25 -24.24
CA MET A 143 -7.33 -9.23 -23.98
C MET A 143 -8.70 -8.56 -23.83
N ILE A 144 -8.79 -7.48 -23.08
CA ILE A 144 -10.04 -6.72 -22.91
C ILE A 144 -10.46 -6.05 -24.23
N ARG A 145 -9.51 -5.42 -24.97
CA ARG A 145 -9.80 -4.75 -26.24
C ARG A 145 -10.39 -5.68 -27.29
N SER A 146 -9.98 -6.93 -27.35
CA SER A 146 -10.51 -7.91 -28.30
C SER A 146 -11.99 -8.23 -28.07
N ARG A 147 -12.49 -8.03 -26.85
CA ARG A 147 -13.89 -8.28 -26.43
C ARG A 147 -14.81 -7.08 -26.53
N LEU A 148 -14.23 -5.89 -26.70
CA LEU A 148 -15.03 -4.67 -26.84
C LEU A 148 -15.81 -4.67 -28.16
N PRO A 149 -17.03 -4.09 -28.17
CA PRO A 149 -17.74 -3.74 -29.41
C PRO A 149 -16.83 -2.92 -30.34
N ARG A 150 -16.96 -3.13 -31.66
CA ARG A 150 -16.04 -2.53 -32.64
C ARG A 150 -15.91 -1.02 -32.49
N ASP A 151 -17.02 -0.34 -32.20
CA ASP A 151 -17.10 1.12 -32.09
C ASP A 151 -16.39 1.66 -30.81
N HIS A 152 -16.11 0.81 -29.81
CA HIS A 152 -15.52 1.18 -28.53
C HIS A 152 -14.08 0.69 -28.32
N ARG A 153 -13.51 -0.07 -29.28
CA ARG A 153 -12.18 -0.71 -29.14
C ARG A 153 -11.04 0.29 -28.96
N ALA A 154 -11.17 1.48 -29.53
CA ALA A 154 -10.11 2.49 -29.46
C ALA A 154 -10.15 3.32 -28.18
N THR A 155 -11.34 3.55 -27.62
CA THR A 155 -11.57 4.55 -26.58
C THR A 155 -11.81 3.95 -25.18
N ALA A 156 -12.51 2.82 -25.09
CA ALA A 156 -13.01 2.32 -23.81
C ALA A 156 -12.12 1.23 -23.15
N ALA A 157 -11.05 0.77 -23.79
CA ALA A 157 -10.31 -0.40 -23.30
C ALA A 157 -9.64 -0.17 -21.93
N LEU A 158 -9.05 1.00 -21.72
CA LEU A 158 -8.40 1.35 -20.45
C LEU A 158 -9.43 1.55 -19.34
N ASP A 159 -10.55 2.18 -19.66
CA ASP A 159 -11.58 2.44 -18.68
C ASP A 159 -12.29 1.14 -18.26
N VAL A 160 -12.50 0.19 -19.19
CA VAL A 160 -13.02 -1.15 -18.85
C VAL A 160 -12.02 -1.93 -18.02
N VAL A 161 -10.70 -1.84 -18.30
CA VAL A 161 -9.68 -2.42 -17.44
C VAL A 161 -9.76 -1.85 -16.03
N ALA A 162 -9.89 -0.52 -15.88
CA ALA A 162 -10.00 0.13 -14.57
C ALA A 162 -11.26 -0.31 -13.80
N GLU A 163 -12.40 -0.53 -14.51
CA GLU A 163 -13.62 -1.07 -13.89
C GLU A 163 -13.41 -2.51 -13.38
N ILE A 164 -12.75 -3.36 -14.17
CA ILE A 164 -12.44 -4.73 -13.75
C ILE A 164 -11.46 -4.73 -12.58
N GLU A 165 -10.42 -3.89 -12.59
CA GLU A 165 -9.47 -3.76 -11.49
C GLU A 165 -10.15 -3.26 -10.21
N TRP A 166 -11.05 -2.28 -10.32
CA TRP A 166 -11.85 -1.82 -9.19
C TRP A 166 -12.72 -2.95 -8.61
N ALA A 167 -13.36 -3.75 -9.47
CA ALA A 167 -14.17 -4.88 -9.04
C ALA A 167 -13.33 -5.95 -8.35
N LYS A 168 -12.19 -6.33 -8.93
CA LYS A 168 -11.27 -7.33 -8.37
C LYS A 168 -10.68 -6.87 -7.04
N ALA A 169 -10.27 -5.60 -6.93
CA ALA A 169 -9.78 -5.01 -5.69
C ALA A 169 -10.81 -5.07 -4.54
N ARG A 170 -12.09 -5.14 -4.86
CA ARG A 170 -13.22 -5.30 -3.92
C ARG A 170 -13.77 -6.71 -3.86
N ARG A 171 -13.14 -7.66 -4.55
CA ARG A 171 -13.56 -9.06 -4.66
C ARG A 171 -14.99 -9.21 -5.21
N ILE A 172 -15.41 -8.27 -6.07
CA ILE A 172 -16.66 -8.32 -6.79
C ILE A 172 -16.47 -9.22 -8.01
N ARG A 173 -17.25 -10.28 -8.09
CA ARG A 173 -17.24 -11.19 -9.22
C ARG A 173 -18.01 -10.62 -10.41
N PRO A 174 -17.81 -11.15 -11.65
CA PRO A 174 -18.51 -10.63 -12.85
C PRO A 174 -20.02 -10.54 -12.70
N GLU A 175 -20.66 -11.55 -12.11
CA GLU A 175 -22.12 -11.61 -11.91
C GLU A 175 -22.65 -10.53 -10.94
N ALA A 176 -21.81 -10.08 -9.99
CA ALA A 176 -22.14 -9.05 -9.03
C ALA A 176 -21.70 -7.63 -9.47
N TYR A 177 -20.99 -7.51 -10.59
CA TYR A 177 -20.40 -6.22 -11.00
C TYR A 177 -21.46 -5.14 -11.22
N ALA A 178 -22.51 -5.42 -12.02
CA ALA A 178 -23.48 -4.41 -12.38
C ALA A 178 -24.22 -3.80 -11.17
N PRO A 179 -24.82 -4.57 -10.25
CA PRO A 179 -25.44 -4.01 -9.06
C PRO A 179 -24.44 -3.32 -8.13
N SER A 180 -23.21 -3.82 -8.03
CA SER A 180 -22.17 -3.21 -7.18
C SER A 180 -21.67 -1.87 -7.74
N ALA A 181 -21.54 -1.75 -9.06
CA ALA A 181 -21.17 -0.49 -9.73
C ALA A 181 -22.26 0.57 -9.54
N GLU A 182 -23.53 0.20 -9.68
CA GLU A 182 -24.66 1.09 -9.42
C GLU A 182 -24.69 1.55 -7.95
N ALA A 183 -24.58 0.63 -7.00
CA ALA A 183 -24.57 0.95 -5.58
C ALA A 183 -23.38 1.86 -5.19
N ALA A 184 -22.25 1.75 -5.90
CA ALA A 184 -21.08 2.59 -5.71
C ALA A 184 -21.13 3.93 -6.48
N GLY A 185 -22.24 4.21 -7.20
CA GLY A 185 -22.40 5.42 -8.00
C GLY A 185 -21.39 5.54 -9.15
N ARG A 186 -20.90 4.42 -9.68
CA ARG A 186 -19.93 4.43 -10.78
C ARG A 186 -20.62 4.66 -12.13
N THR A 187 -19.87 5.30 -13.00
CA THR A 187 -20.31 5.55 -14.39
C THR A 187 -19.35 4.82 -15.34
N PRO A 188 -19.55 3.51 -15.58
CA PRO A 188 -18.69 2.75 -16.46
C PRO A 188 -18.78 3.24 -17.92
N PRO A 189 -17.71 3.02 -18.73
CA PRO A 189 -17.64 3.52 -20.11
C PRO A 189 -18.61 2.82 -21.08
N LEU A 190 -19.16 1.69 -20.65
CA LEU A 190 -20.18 0.89 -21.36
C LEU A 190 -21.30 0.54 -20.37
N PRO A 191 -22.48 0.11 -20.85
CA PRO A 191 -23.53 -0.38 -19.97
C PRO A 191 -22.99 -1.45 -19.00
N ALA A 192 -23.26 -1.32 -17.71
CA ALA A 192 -22.70 -2.19 -16.67
C ALA A 192 -22.86 -3.69 -16.96
N PRO A 193 -23.99 -4.20 -17.50
CA PRO A 193 -24.10 -5.60 -17.93
C PRO A 193 -23.13 -5.99 -19.04
N THR A 194 -22.75 -5.05 -19.93
CA THR A 194 -21.76 -5.30 -20.98
C THR A 194 -20.35 -5.41 -20.37
N VAL A 195 -20.00 -4.55 -19.41
CA VAL A 195 -18.74 -4.65 -18.68
C VAL A 195 -18.67 -5.96 -17.89
N ALA A 196 -19.76 -6.36 -17.22
CA ALA A 196 -19.85 -7.63 -16.49
C ALA A 196 -19.53 -8.83 -17.39
N ARG A 197 -20.13 -8.88 -18.60
CA ARG A 197 -19.86 -9.95 -19.57
C ARG A 197 -18.40 -9.93 -20.07
N ILE A 198 -17.86 -8.77 -20.37
CA ILE A 198 -16.43 -8.65 -20.76
C ILE A 198 -15.51 -9.13 -19.65
N TYR A 199 -15.87 -8.82 -18.41
CA TYR A 199 -15.14 -9.29 -17.23
C TYR A 199 -15.21 -10.81 -17.11
N GLU A 200 -16.40 -11.40 -17.26
CA GLU A 200 -16.59 -12.87 -17.25
C GLU A 200 -15.77 -13.57 -18.36
N ASP A 201 -15.86 -13.07 -19.60
CA ASP A 201 -15.08 -13.58 -20.74
C ASP A 201 -13.57 -13.49 -20.50
N TYR A 202 -13.11 -12.44 -19.80
CA TYR A 202 -11.72 -12.26 -19.42
C TYR A 202 -11.27 -13.29 -18.37
N GLU A 203 -12.06 -13.51 -17.34
CA GLU A 203 -11.78 -14.51 -16.30
C GLU A 203 -11.77 -15.94 -16.90
N GLN A 204 -12.72 -16.24 -17.78
CA GLN A 204 -12.78 -17.53 -18.46
C GLN A 204 -11.53 -17.79 -19.32
N GLU A 205 -11.09 -16.81 -20.13
CA GLU A 205 -9.87 -16.99 -20.94
C GLU A 205 -8.62 -17.20 -20.07
N LYS A 206 -8.50 -16.50 -18.93
CA LYS A 206 -7.40 -16.75 -17.99
C LYS A 206 -7.42 -18.19 -17.47
N ALA A 207 -8.62 -18.66 -17.09
CA ALA A 207 -8.79 -20.04 -16.59
C ALA A 207 -8.42 -21.07 -17.65
N ASP A 208 -8.91 -20.91 -18.89
CA ASP A 208 -8.66 -21.84 -20.02
C ASP A 208 -7.17 -21.92 -20.39
N ARG A 209 -6.43 -20.83 -20.20
CA ARG A 209 -5.00 -20.73 -20.54
C ARG A 209 -4.05 -20.93 -19.35
N ASN A 210 -4.58 -21.24 -18.17
CA ASN A 210 -3.81 -21.28 -16.92
C ASN A 210 -3.01 -19.99 -16.68
N MET A 211 -3.70 -18.85 -16.77
CA MET A 211 -3.12 -17.51 -16.55
C MET A 211 -3.69 -16.87 -15.30
N VAL A 212 -2.91 -15.99 -14.69
CA VAL A 212 -3.32 -15.15 -13.55
C VAL A 212 -2.91 -13.70 -13.79
N ASP A 213 -3.70 -12.77 -13.33
CA ASP A 213 -3.29 -11.37 -13.23
C ASP A 213 -2.80 -11.03 -11.81
N PHE A 214 -2.42 -9.77 -11.58
CA PHE A 214 -1.89 -9.35 -10.28
C PHE A 214 -2.91 -9.48 -9.15
N ASP A 215 -4.19 -9.21 -9.40
CA ASP A 215 -5.23 -9.33 -8.38
C ASP A 215 -5.49 -10.80 -8.03
N ASP A 216 -5.40 -11.70 -9.02
CA ASP A 216 -5.51 -13.14 -8.77
C ASP A 216 -4.42 -13.66 -7.83
N LEU A 217 -3.19 -13.13 -7.92
CA LEU A 217 -2.12 -13.51 -7.01
C LEU A 217 -2.48 -13.20 -5.55
N LEU A 218 -3.08 -12.03 -5.32
CA LEU A 218 -3.50 -11.64 -3.97
C LEU A 218 -4.66 -12.52 -3.48
N ASP A 219 -5.69 -12.73 -4.32
CA ASP A 219 -6.86 -13.52 -3.92
C ASP A 219 -6.53 -15.00 -3.73
N GLN A 220 -5.70 -15.61 -4.60
CA GLN A 220 -5.24 -16.99 -4.41
C GLN A 220 -4.41 -17.14 -3.13
N CYS A 221 -3.47 -16.22 -2.87
CA CYS A 221 -2.69 -16.26 -1.63
C CYS A 221 -3.58 -16.16 -0.39
N ARG A 222 -4.54 -15.22 -0.38
CA ARG A 222 -5.54 -15.09 0.67
C ARG A 222 -6.37 -16.37 0.80
N HIS A 223 -6.81 -16.95 -0.33
CA HIS A 223 -7.59 -18.19 -0.35
C HIS A 223 -6.84 -19.32 0.35
N TYR A 224 -5.58 -19.58 -0.01
CA TYR A 224 -4.80 -20.66 0.62
C TYR A 224 -4.47 -20.36 2.09
N LEU A 225 -4.25 -19.10 2.47
CA LEU A 225 -4.09 -18.72 3.88
C LEU A 225 -5.36 -18.97 4.73
N THR A 226 -6.52 -19.05 4.11
CA THR A 226 -7.80 -19.28 4.81
C THR A 226 -8.28 -20.73 4.74
N THR A 227 -7.88 -21.49 3.72
CA THR A 227 -8.37 -22.85 3.46
C THR A 227 -7.33 -23.94 3.71
N ASP A 228 -6.04 -23.64 3.54
CA ASP A 228 -4.94 -24.58 3.78
C ASP A 228 -4.24 -24.26 5.10
N ARG A 229 -4.56 -25.03 6.14
CA ARG A 229 -3.98 -24.83 7.49
C ARG A 229 -2.47 -25.00 7.53
N ARG A 230 -1.91 -25.91 6.72
CA ARG A 230 -0.45 -26.14 6.68
C ARG A 230 0.26 -24.92 6.11
N PHE A 231 -0.21 -24.43 4.97
CA PHE A 231 0.30 -23.22 4.35
C PHE A 231 0.15 -22.00 5.27
N ALA A 232 -1.04 -21.79 5.83
CA ALA A 232 -1.30 -20.67 6.74
C ALA A 232 -0.36 -20.67 7.95
N ASN A 233 -0.19 -21.81 8.61
CA ASN A 233 0.68 -21.92 9.77
C ASN A 233 2.15 -21.66 9.41
N ALA A 234 2.64 -22.17 8.27
CA ALA A 234 4.00 -21.94 7.81
C ALA A 234 4.25 -20.44 7.54
N GLN A 235 3.33 -19.76 6.84
CA GLN A 235 3.48 -18.34 6.54
C GLN A 235 3.37 -17.46 7.80
N ARG A 236 2.43 -17.77 8.72
CA ARG A 236 2.26 -17.06 9.98
C ARG A 236 3.41 -17.29 10.95
N TRP A 237 4.02 -18.47 10.93
CA TRP A 237 5.23 -18.73 11.70
C TRP A 237 6.43 -17.95 11.15
N ARG A 238 6.54 -17.83 9.81
CA ARG A 238 7.59 -17.10 9.13
C ARG A 238 7.47 -15.59 9.33
N PHE A 239 6.26 -15.05 9.29
CA PHE A 239 5.99 -13.61 9.41
C PHE A 239 5.10 -13.34 10.62
N GLN A 240 5.74 -13.12 11.76
CA GLN A 240 5.04 -12.86 13.01
C GLN A 240 4.72 -11.38 13.19
N HIS A 241 5.62 -10.49 12.76
CA HIS A 241 5.51 -9.05 12.95
C HIS A 241 5.28 -8.39 11.59
N LEU A 242 4.12 -7.76 11.41
CA LEU A 242 3.71 -7.14 10.16
C LEU A 242 3.81 -5.61 10.28
N TYR A 243 4.47 -5.00 9.32
CA TYR A 243 4.62 -3.55 9.22
C TYR A 243 4.16 -3.09 7.83
N VAL A 244 3.29 -2.07 7.76
CA VAL A 244 2.75 -1.60 6.48
C VAL A 244 2.97 -0.09 6.36
N ASP A 245 3.65 0.34 5.30
CA ASP A 245 3.82 1.75 4.93
C ASP A 245 2.71 2.17 3.94
N GLU A 246 2.34 3.45 3.95
CA GLU A 246 1.29 4.07 3.10
C GLU A 246 -0.08 3.34 3.20
N PHE A 247 -0.49 2.98 4.41
CA PHE A 247 -1.67 2.14 4.65
C PHE A 247 -2.99 2.72 4.12
N GLN A 248 -3.09 4.03 3.90
CA GLN A 248 -4.25 4.69 3.29
C GLN A 248 -4.52 4.23 1.85
N ASP A 249 -3.52 3.64 1.18
CA ASP A 249 -3.64 3.18 -0.20
C ASP A 249 -4.02 1.69 -0.33
N VAL A 250 -4.22 1.01 0.81
CA VAL A 250 -4.62 -0.41 0.86
C VAL A 250 -6.04 -0.56 0.32
N ASN A 251 -6.22 -1.45 -0.66
CA ASN A 251 -7.54 -1.82 -1.15
C ASN A 251 -8.13 -3.00 -0.33
N PRO A 252 -9.45 -3.27 -0.42
CA PRO A 252 -10.09 -4.34 0.36
C PRO A 252 -9.46 -5.74 0.17
N LEU A 253 -9.01 -6.09 -1.04
CA LEU A 253 -8.35 -7.37 -1.29
C LEU A 253 -6.99 -7.46 -0.58
N GLN A 254 -6.21 -6.39 -0.58
CA GLN A 254 -4.94 -6.31 0.14
C GLN A 254 -5.17 -6.33 1.66
N PHE A 255 -6.22 -5.66 2.13
CA PHE A 255 -6.62 -5.68 3.53
C PHE A 255 -7.00 -7.10 3.99
N ASP A 256 -7.83 -7.80 3.23
CA ASP A 256 -8.22 -9.18 3.50
C ASP A 256 -7.01 -10.14 3.51
N LEU A 257 -6.05 -9.92 2.59
CA LEU A 257 -4.80 -10.68 2.56
C LEU A 257 -3.95 -10.39 3.80
N LEU A 258 -3.83 -9.12 4.21
CA LEU A 258 -3.13 -8.73 5.44
C LEU A 258 -3.78 -9.39 6.68
N ALA A 259 -5.10 -9.34 6.78
CA ALA A 259 -5.85 -10.01 7.84
C ALA A 259 -5.63 -11.54 7.84
N ALA A 260 -5.56 -12.16 6.66
CA ALA A 260 -5.26 -13.59 6.52
C ALA A 260 -3.81 -13.93 6.95
N TRP A 261 -2.83 -13.09 6.65
CA TRP A 261 -1.46 -13.24 7.19
C TRP A 261 -1.42 -13.07 8.70
N LEU A 262 -2.11 -12.07 9.23
CA LEU A 262 -2.17 -11.81 10.66
C LEU A 262 -2.84 -12.97 11.43
N GLY A 263 -3.94 -13.51 10.88
CA GLY A 263 -4.59 -14.71 11.42
C GLY A 263 -5.13 -14.55 12.84
N GLY A 264 -5.63 -13.35 13.19
CA GLY A 264 -6.18 -13.03 14.51
C GLY A 264 -5.14 -12.61 15.56
N ARG A 265 -3.87 -12.50 15.19
CA ARG A 265 -2.81 -11.97 16.06
C ARG A 265 -2.86 -10.43 16.09
N THR A 266 -2.12 -9.82 17.00
CA THR A 266 -2.09 -8.37 17.20
C THR A 266 -0.81 -7.69 16.70
N GLU A 267 0.18 -8.45 16.23
CA GLU A 267 1.51 -7.97 15.86
C GLU A 267 1.51 -7.23 14.51
N LEU A 268 0.76 -6.14 14.47
CA LEU A 268 0.60 -5.27 13.31
C LEU A 268 0.91 -3.82 13.67
N CYS A 269 1.75 -3.18 12.85
CA CYS A 269 1.97 -1.74 12.89
C CYS A 269 1.78 -1.16 11.49
N VAL A 270 0.90 -0.19 11.35
CA VAL A 270 0.64 0.50 10.09
C VAL A 270 0.98 1.99 10.20
N VAL A 271 1.45 2.56 9.10
CA VAL A 271 1.71 3.99 8.99
C VAL A 271 1.04 4.52 7.74
N GLY A 272 0.34 5.64 7.86
CA GLY A 272 -0.36 6.23 6.73
C GLY A 272 -0.79 7.67 6.99
N ASP A 273 -1.31 8.28 5.95
CA ASP A 273 -1.89 9.62 5.97
C ASP A 273 -3.28 9.60 5.34
N PRO A 274 -4.35 9.68 6.13
CA PRO A 274 -5.71 9.66 5.59
C PRO A 274 -5.96 10.77 4.54
N ASP A 275 -5.27 11.91 4.67
CA ASP A 275 -5.44 13.05 3.78
C ASP A 275 -4.65 12.90 2.45
N GLN A 276 -3.82 11.86 2.32
CA GLN A 276 -3.10 11.49 1.10
C GLN A 276 -3.73 10.31 0.35
N ALA A 277 -4.91 9.86 0.72
CA ALA A 277 -5.63 8.78 0.03
C ALA A 277 -6.16 9.26 -1.33
N ILE A 278 -5.36 9.12 -2.39
CA ILE A 278 -5.72 9.56 -3.75
C ILE A 278 -6.05 8.42 -4.70
N TYR A 279 -5.94 7.17 -4.27
CA TYR A 279 -6.15 5.98 -5.09
C TYR A 279 -7.54 5.34 -4.93
N GLY A 280 -8.53 6.07 -4.38
CA GLY A 280 -9.90 5.58 -4.24
C GLY A 280 -10.54 5.15 -5.56
N TRP A 281 -10.19 5.80 -6.68
CA TRP A 281 -10.62 5.44 -8.02
C TRP A 281 -10.14 4.04 -8.45
N ASN A 282 -9.01 3.59 -7.94
CA ASN A 282 -8.41 2.27 -8.18
C ASN A 282 -8.74 1.24 -7.08
N GLY A 283 -9.73 1.54 -6.25
CA GLY A 283 -10.22 0.62 -5.22
C GLY A 283 -9.59 0.75 -3.84
N ALA A 284 -8.61 1.64 -3.63
CA ALA A 284 -8.09 1.92 -2.29
C ALA A 284 -9.20 2.43 -1.36
N ASP A 285 -9.11 2.08 -0.08
CA ASP A 285 -10.11 2.45 0.92
C ASP A 285 -9.45 3.00 2.18
N ALA A 286 -9.47 4.34 2.30
CA ALA A 286 -8.89 5.04 3.44
C ALA A 286 -9.60 4.71 4.77
N ASP A 287 -10.82 4.16 4.73
CA ASP A 287 -11.55 3.74 5.93
C ASP A 287 -10.80 2.67 6.71
N HIS A 288 -9.99 1.85 6.06
CA HIS A 288 -9.13 0.89 6.75
C HIS A 288 -8.16 1.56 7.74
N LEU A 289 -7.67 2.76 7.43
CA LEU A 289 -6.84 3.56 8.32
C LEU A 289 -7.66 4.43 9.27
N ASN A 290 -8.70 5.10 8.76
CA ASN A 290 -9.55 6.01 9.54
C ASN A 290 -10.30 5.30 10.68
N ARG A 291 -10.68 4.05 10.45
CA ARG A 291 -11.43 3.20 11.39
C ARG A 291 -10.62 1.98 11.82
N PHE A 292 -9.32 2.18 12.00
CA PHE A 292 -8.40 1.09 12.30
C PHE A 292 -8.77 0.34 13.58
N ASP A 293 -9.25 1.04 14.61
CA ASP A 293 -9.73 0.49 15.88
C ASP A 293 -10.98 -0.39 15.73
N VAL A 294 -11.83 -0.11 14.74
CA VAL A 294 -13.01 -0.94 14.42
C VAL A 294 -12.57 -2.25 13.75
N HIS A 295 -11.58 -2.18 12.86
CA HIS A 295 -11.05 -3.36 12.17
C HIS A 295 -10.15 -4.22 13.08
N PHE A 296 -9.43 -3.59 13.99
CA PHE A 296 -8.51 -4.23 14.94
C PHE A 296 -8.86 -3.79 16.38
N PRO A 297 -9.81 -4.46 17.03
CA PRO A 297 -10.22 -4.10 18.39
C PRO A 297 -9.06 -4.07 19.37
N GLY A 298 -8.98 -3.01 20.17
CA GLY A 298 -7.87 -2.78 21.10
C GLY A 298 -6.65 -2.09 20.48
N ALA A 299 -6.73 -1.70 19.20
CA ALA A 299 -5.66 -0.96 18.55
C ALA A 299 -5.44 0.42 19.18
N THR A 300 -4.19 0.86 19.14
CA THR A 300 -3.77 2.21 19.53
C THR A 300 -3.51 3.04 18.28
N THR A 301 -3.95 4.30 18.27
CA THR A 301 -3.65 5.26 17.21
C THR A 301 -2.77 6.38 17.78
N LEU A 302 -1.67 6.67 17.08
CA LEU A 302 -0.77 7.78 17.39
C LEU A 302 -0.70 8.74 16.19
N GLU A 303 -0.47 10.03 16.48
CA GLU A 303 -0.35 11.07 15.45
C GLU A 303 1.04 11.69 15.44
N LEU A 304 1.60 11.94 14.25
CA LEU A 304 2.81 12.72 14.05
C LEU A 304 2.45 14.09 13.48
N ARG A 305 2.57 15.13 14.28
CA ARG A 305 2.12 16.50 13.95
C ARG A 305 3.23 17.41 13.43
N GLN A 306 4.49 17.04 13.64
CA GLN A 306 5.62 17.85 13.15
C GLN A 306 5.97 17.55 11.69
N ASN A 307 6.11 18.61 10.90
CA ASN A 307 6.48 18.53 9.49
C ASN A 307 7.91 19.02 9.27
N TYR A 308 8.73 18.21 8.62
CA TYR A 308 10.15 18.49 8.34
C TYR A 308 10.43 18.88 6.88
N ARG A 309 9.40 18.82 6.02
CA ARG A 309 9.52 19.05 4.57
C ARG A 309 9.17 20.47 4.18
N SER A 310 8.07 21.01 4.73
CA SER A 310 7.43 22.23 4.26
C SER A 310 7.59 23.39 5.25
N THR A 311 7.55 24.62 4.74
CA THR A 311 7.55 25.84 5.57
C THR A 311 6.17 26.10 6.19
N PRO A 312 6.07 26.90 7.26
CA PRO A 312 4.79 27.27 7.88
C PRO A 312 3.76 27.84 6.90
N GLN A 313 4.24 28.61 5.90
CA GLN A 313 3.39 29.21 4.88
C GLN A 313 2.71 28.15 4.01
N ILE A 314 3.48 27.15 3.53
CA ILE A 314 2.94 26.04 2.73
C ILE A 314 1.93 25.25 3.55
N LEU A 315 2.24 24.95 4.82
CA LEU A 315 1.36 24.18 5.69
C LEU A 315 0.03 24.90 5.95
N ARG A 316 0.07 26.22 6.14
CA ARG A 316 -1.16 27.03 6.30
C ARG A 316 -2.04 27.02 5.05
N VAL A 317 -1.43 27.06 3.86
CA VAL A 317 -2.18 26.98 2.60
C VAL A 317 -2.79 25.59 2.42
N ALA A 318 -2.00 24.54 2.67
CA ALA A 318 -2.47 23.16 2.58
C ALA A 318 -3.63 22.88 3.56
N ALA A 319 -3.52 23.33 4.82
CA ALA A 319 -4.58 23.16 5.81
C ALA A 319 -5.90 23.85 5.42
N ARG A 320 -5.82 24.97 4.67
CA ARG A 320 -7.05 25.64 4.16
C ARG A 320 -7.74 24.84 3.04
N ALA A 321 -7.02 24.01 2.34
CA ALA A 321 -7.58 23.12 1.31
C ALA A 321 -8.22 21.87 1.93
N LEU A 322 -7.82 21.50 3.14
CA LEU A 322 -8.34 20.37 3.89
C LEU A 322 -9.37 20.88 4.90
N VAL A 323 -10.64 20.74 4.59
CA VAL A 323 -11.74 21.23 5.44
C VAL A 323 -11.70 20.55 6.81
N GLY A 324 -11.64 21.37 7.88
CA GLY A 324 -11.69 20.88 9.26
C GLY A 324 -10.37 20.33 9.82
N ARG A 325 -9.24 20.51 9.14
CA ARG A 325 -7.92 20.12 9.63
C ARG A 325 -7.13 21.30 10.21
N GLU A 326 -6.48 21.07 11.34
CA GLU A 326 -5.49 21.99 11.87
C GLU A 326 -4.16 21.86 11.11
N PRO A 327 -3.43 22.98 10.88
CA PRO A 327 -2.14 22.93 10.22
C PRO A 327 -1.12 22.19 11.08
N MET A 328 -0.33 21.30 10.45
CA MET A 328 0.81 20.68 11.11
C MET A 328 1.83 21.73 11.57
N SER A 329 2.55 21.48 12.66
CA SER A 329 3.63 22.33 13.11
C SER A 329 4.86 22.17 12.22
N ALA A 330 5.39 23.29 11.67
CA ALA A 330 6.59 23.26 10.83
C ALA A 330 7.85 23.24 11.70
N ASN A 331 8.76 22.31 11.44
CA ASN A 331 10.11 22.30 12.02
C ASN A 331 11.13 23.10 11.18
N ARG A 332 10.78 23.50 9.96
CA ARG A 332 11.60 24.40 9.13
C ARG A 332 11.25 25.83 9.47
N GLY A 333 12.23 26.60 10.02
CA GLY A 333 12.14 28.03 10.16
C GLY A 333 11.89 28.68 8.79
N GLY A 334 10.73 29.32 8.62
CA GLY A 334 10.47 30.12 7.45
C GLY A 334 11.39 31.35 7.49
N ARG A 335 12.29 31.55 6.50
CA ARG A 335 12.82 32.88 6.22
C ARG A 335 11.62 33.75 5.87
N ALA A 336 11.38 34.77 6.68
CA ALA A 336 10.47 35.85 6.33
C ALA A 336 11.06 36.55 5.08
N GLY A 337 10.61 36.15 3.91
CA GLY A 337 10.81 36.95 2.71
C GLY A 337 9.89 38.18 2.81
N PRO A 338 10.34 39.36 2.35
CA PRO A 338 9.53 40.55 2.37
C PRO A 338 8.26 40.34 1.52
N GLY A 339 7.11 40.49 2.15
CA GLY A 339 5.80 40.80 1.62
C GLY A 339 5.41 40.23 0.25
N CYS A 340 4.89 39.00 0.22
CA CYS A 340 3.89 38.61 -0.78
C CYS A 340 2.54 38.47 -0.08
N GLU A 341 1.89 39.60 0.15
CA GLU A 341 0.46 39.63 0.40
C GLU A 341 -0.27 39.36 -0.92
N TRP A 342 -0.69 38.15 -1.12
CA TRP A 342 -1.71 37.84 -2.11
C TRP A 342 -3.05 38.30 -1.55
N SER A 343 -3.40 39.57 -1.79
CA SER A 343 -4.75 40.06 -1.59
C SER A 343 -5.64 39.42 -2.67
N CYS A 344 -6.49 38.50 -2.31
CA CYS A 344 -7.66 38.16 -3.10
C CYS A 344 -8.58 39.37 -3.15
N ARG A 345 -8.41 40.26 -4.14
CA ARG A 345 -9.45 41.24 -4.47
C ARG A 345 -10.62 40.49 -5.09
N ARG A 346 -11.68 40.38 -4.33
CA ARG A 346 -13.02 40.17 -4.90
C ARG A 346 -13.40 41.48 -5.59
N ASP A 347 -13.10 41.59 -6.87
CA ASP A 347 -13.69 42.64 -7.69
C ASP A 347 -15.07 42.17 -8.15
N GLY A 348 -16.06 42.54 -7.31
CA GLY A 348 -17.43 42.62 -7.79
C GLY A 348 -17.57 43.88 -8.64
N ARG A 349 -17.60 43.74 -9.95
CA ARG A 349 -18.28 44.70 -10.85
C ARG A 349 -18.77 43.96 -12.07
N GLY A 350 -20.11 43.86 -12.17
CA GLY A 350 -20.79 43.56 -13.42
C GLY A 350 -20.50 44.68 -14.43
N GLY A 351 -20.16 44.28 -15.63
CA GLY A 351 -19.99 45.15 -16.77
C GLY A 351 -20.30 44.35 -18.03
N SER A 352 -21.52 44.53 -18.52
CA SER A 352 -21.97 44.05 -19.82
C SER A 352 -21.19 44.72 -20.95
N HIS A 353 -20.44 43.95 -21.75
CA HIS A 353 -20.02 44.40 -23.07
C HIS A 353 -20.24 43.29 -24.11
N ARG A 354 -21.16 43.57 -25.06
CA ARG A 354 -21.34 42.87 -26.33
C ARG A 354 -20.10 43.07 -27.22
N PRO A 355 -19.66 42.08 -27.95
CA PRO A 355 -18.70 42.29 -29.04
C PRO A 355 -19.47 42.62 -30.34
N GLN A 356 -19.10 43.75 -30.98
CA GLN A 356 -19.34 44.00 -32.42
C GLN A 356 -18.19 43.36 -33.21
N ARG A 357 -18.57 42.65 -34.26
CA ARG A 357 -17.67 42.25 -35.35
C ARG A 357 -17.48 43.41 -36.37
N PRO A 358 -16.44 43.43 -37.16
CA PRO A 358 -16.46 42.86 -38.50
C PRO A 358 -15.57 41.62 -38.66
#